data_0b29d209cbb5f386b3adc08ede0fbfd1
#
_entry.id   0b29d209cbb5f386b3adc08ede0fbfd1
#
_cell.length_a   1.000
_cell.length_b   1.000
_cell.length_c   1.000
_cell.angle_alpha   90.00
_cell.angle_beta   90.00
_cell.angle_gamma   90.00
#
_symmetry.space_group_name_H-M   'P 1'
#
loop_
_entity.id
_entity.type
_entity.pdbx_description
1 polymer ?
#
loop_
_entity_poly.entity_id
_entity_poly.type
_entity_poly.pdbx_seq_one_letter_code
_entity_poly.pdbx_strand_id
1 'polypeptide(L)'
;MPVHDERKWFEFLILEGAQAGLSWDTILRKRARYREVFDGFDPEKVGRYDRKKVRELLRDAGIIRNKLKIDAAIGNARAFLKVQEEFGSFDRYVWRFVDGRPRQNAWKTHKQVPPKTPQSDALSNDLQKRGFRFVGSTICYALMQEIGRAHV
;
A
#
# COMPACT_ATOMS: atom_id res chain seq x y z
N MET A 1 -15.90 -6.98 7.12
CA MET A 1 -14.93 -6.87 6.00
C MET A 1 -14.16 -8.17 5.83
N PRO A 2 -14.17 -8.76 4.64
CA PRO A 2 -13.40 -10.00 4.43
C PRO A 2 -11.91 -9.82 4.63
N VAL A 3 -11.24 -10.84 5.16
CA VAL A 3 -9.81 -10.81 5.46
C VAL A 3 -8.97 -10.55 4.21
N HIS A 4 -9.39 -11.10 3.06
CA HIS A 4 -8.64 -10.90 1.81
C HIS A 4 -8.58 -9.45 1.35
N ASP A 5 -9.54 -8.61 1.77
CA ASP A 5 -9.51 -7.19 1.42
C ASP A 5 -8.36 -6.48 2.11
N GLU A 6 -8.03 -6.89 3.35
CA GLU A 6 -6.89 -6.34 4.06
C GLU A 6 -5.57 -6.68 3.36
N ARG A 7 -5.43 -7.88 2.84
CA ARG A 7 -4.26 -8.26 2.05
C ARG A 7 -4.19 -7.46 0.76
N LYS A 8 -5.32 -7.12 0.17
CA LYS A 8 -5.39 -6.29 -1.01
C LYS A 8 -4.81 -4.90 -0.73
N TRP A 9 -5.13 -4.33 0.40
CA TRP A 9 -4.60 -3.01 0.78
C TRP A 9 -3.10 -3.07 1.04
N PHE A 10 -2.63 -4.13 1.66
CA PHE A 10 -1.20 -4.31 1.88
C PHE A 10 -0.47 -4.55 0.55
N GLU A 11 -1.03 -5.36 -0.34
CA GLU A 11 -0.51 -5.54 -1.70
C GLU A 11 -0.38 -4.20 -2.41
N PHE A 12 -1.42 -3.37 -2.33
CA PHE A 12 -1.43 -2.05 -2.94
C PHE A 12 -0.24 -1.22 -2.44
N LEU A 13 -0.02 -1.19 -1.14
CA LEU A 13 1.07 -0.42 -0.55
C LEU A 13 2.45 -0.91 -1.01
N ILE A 14 2.64 -2.22 -1.09
CA ILE A 14 3.92 -2.79 -1.55
C ILE A 14 4.16 -2.43 -3.01
N LEU A 15 3.17 -2.67 -3.88
CA LEU A 15 3.34 -2.45 -5.31
C LEU A 15 3.50 -0.98 -5.65
N GLU A 16 2.74 -0.11 -5.01
CA GLU A 16 2.86 1.34 -5.21
C GLU A 16 4.21 1.85 -4.72
N GLY A 17 4.68 1.36 -3.60
CA GLY A 17 5.99 1.71 -3.09
C GLY A 17 7.10 1.24 -4.02
N ALA A 18 6.95 0.05 -4.60
CA ALA A 18 7.93 -0.50 -5.54
C ALA A 18 7.94 0.28 -6.86
N GLN A 19 6.83 0.90 -7.22
CA GLN A 19 6.70 1.64 -8.47
C GLN A 19 7.53 2.93 -8.52
N ALA A 20 7.91 3.49 -7.41
CA ALA A 20 8.59 4.78 -7.38
C ALA A 20 9.73 4.85 -8.40
N GLY A 21 9.62 5.75 -9.39
CA GLY A 21 10.59 5.89 -10.46
C GLY A 21 10.46 4.89 -11.61
N LEU A 22 9.41 4.06 -11.62
CA LEU A 22 9.20 3.01 -12.63
C LEU A 22 7.82 3.13 -13.26
N SER A 23 7.62 2.48 -14.40
CA SER A 23 6.31 2.43 -15.02
C SER A 23 5.41 1.44 -14.28
N TRP A 24 4.12 1.74 -14.26
CA TRP A 24 3.13 0.84 -13.65
C TRP A 24 3.09 -0.51 -14.39
N ASP A 25 3.29 -0.49 -15.69
CA ASP A 25 3.33 -1.71 -16.51
C ASP A 25 4.44 -2.66 -16.03
N THR A 26 5.61 -2.10 -15.68
CA THR A 26 6.70 -2.90 -15.12
C THR A 26 6.29 -3.60 -13.85
N ILE A 27 5.58 -2.89 -12.96
CA ILE A 27 5.12 -3.44 -11.69
C ILE A 27 4.06 -4.53 -11.92
N LEU A 28 3.10 -4.30 -12.82
CA LEU A 28 2.07 -5.29 -13.12
C LEU A 28 2.65 -6.61 -13.64
N ARG A 29 3.70 -6.54 -14.45
CA ARG A 29 4.37 -7.74 -14.96
C ARG A 29 5.03 -8.54 -13.84
N LYS A 30 5.41 -7.89 -12.75
CA LYS A 30 6.08 -8.52 -11.62
C LYS A 30 5.13 -8.89 -10.49
N ARG A 31 3.86 -8.56 -10.62
CA ARG A 31 2.88 -8.75 -9.55
C ARG A 31 2.77 -10.20 -9.07
N ALA A 32 2.70 -11.14 -9.99
CA ALA A 32 2.58 -12.56 -9.64
C ALA A 32 3.80 -13.04 -8.84
N ARG A 33 5.00 -12.60 -9.24
CA ARG A 33 6.22 -12.97 -8.52
C ARG A 33 6.28 -12.32 -7.14
N TYR A 34 5.87 -11.06 -7.03
CA TYR A 34 5.75 -10.41 -5.71
C TYR A 34 4.83 -11.21 -4.79
N ARG A 35 3.69 -11.67 -5.31
CA ARG A 35 2.75 -12.46 -4.52
C ARG A 35 3.40 -13.72 -3.97
N GLU A 36 4.18 -14.40 -4.80
CA GLU A 36 4.87 -15.63 -4.38
C GLU A 36 5.91 -15.36 -3.30
N VAL A 37 6.78 -14.36 -3.52
CA VAL A 37 7.93 -14.15 -2.64
C VAL A 37 7.63 -13.31 -1.41
N PHE A 38 6.49 -12.61 -1.39
CA PHE A 38 6.02 -11.87 -0.23
C PHE A 38 4.85 -12.60 0.46
N ASP A 39 4.83 -13.93 0.36
CA ASP A 39 3.90 -14.79 1.10
C ASP A 39 2.43 -14.39 0.95
N GLY A 40 2.01 -14.13 -0.30
CA GLY A 40 0.64 -13.77 -0.61
C GLY A 40 0.23 -12.42 -0.03
N PHE A 41 1.20 -11.55 0.23
CA PHE A 41 0.98 -10.25 0.85
C PHE A 41 0.36 -10.35 2.24
N ASP A 42 0.83 -11.35 3.00
CA ASP A 42 0.44 -11.53 4.39
C ASP A 42 1.33 -10.63 5.26
N PRO A 43 0.78 -9.57 5.88
CA PRO A 43 1.61 -8.64 6.64
C PRO A 43 2.25 -9.28 7.87
N GLU A 44 1.65 -10.31 8.46
CA GLU A 44 2.26 -11.00 9.59
C GLU A 44 3.55 -11.69 9.18
N LYS A 45 3.54 -12.37 8.04
CA LYS A 45 4.72 -13.06 7.54
C LYS A 45 5.78 -12.07 7.06
N VAL A 46 5.38 -11.07 6.29
CA VAL A 46 6.33 -10.08 5.76
C VAL A 46 7.00 -9.31 6.91
N GLY A 47 6.24 -8.98 7.94
CA GLY A 47 6.78 -8.26 9.10
C GLY A 47 7.84 -9.03 9.88
N ARG A 48 7.93 -10.34 9.67
CA ARG A 48 8.91 -11.21 10.33
C ARG A 48 10.14 -11.53 9.47
N TYR A 49 10.20 -10.99 8.26
CA TYR A 49 11.34 -11.26 7.39
C TYR A 49 12.65 -10.81 8.04
N ASP A 50 13.66 -11.67 7.94
CA ASP A 50 14.99 -11.43 8.49
C ASP A 50 16.00 -11.06 7.39
N ARG A 51 17.25 -10.89 7.79
CA ARG A 51 18.32 -10.54 6.86
C ARG A 51 18.52 -11.58 5.77
N LYS A 52 18.35 -12.86 6.10
CA LYS A 52 18.49 -13.95 5.13
C LYS A 52 17.41 -13.80 4.06
N LYS A 53 16.17 -13.54 4.46
CA LYS A 53 15.07 -13.34 3.51
C LYS A 53 15.30 -12.11 2.63
N VAL A 54 15.80 -11.03 3.21
CA VAL A 54 16.13 -9.83 2.44
C VAL A 54 17.19 -10.14 1.37
N ARG A 55 18.23 -10.90 1.74
CA ARG A 55 19.24 -11.31 0.76
C ARG A 55 18.66 -12.15 -0.37
N GLU A 56 17.75 -13.06 -0.04
CA GLU A 56 17.06 -13.87 -1.05
C GLU A 56 16.25 -12.99 -2.01
N LEU A 57 15.51 -12.02 -1.46
CA LEU A 57 14.71 -11.10 -2.27
C LEU A 57 15.58 -10.25 -3.19
N LEU A 58 16.74 -9.82 -2.72
CA LEU A 58 17.66 -9.03 -3.53
C LEU A 58 18.25 -9.79 -4.70
N ARG A 59 18.19 -11.13 -4.68
CA ARG A 59 18.64 -11.98 -5.77
C ARG A 59 17.52 -12.32 -6.76
N ASP A 60 16.29 -11.98 -6.46
CA ASP A 60 15.13 -12.36 -7.26
C ASP A 60 14.89 -11.33 -8.36
N ALA A 61 15.20 -11.72 -9.58
CA ALA A 61 15.01 -10.85 -10.74
C ALA A 61 13.53 -10.62 -11.10
N GLY A 62 12.63 -11.39 -10.52
CA GLY A 62 11.19 -11.24 -10.74
C GLY A 62 10.57 -10.09 -9.98
N ILE A 63 11.31 -9.46 -9.07
CA ILE A 63 10.85 -8.28 -8.34
C ILE A 63 11.83 -7.13 -8.54
N ILE A 64 11.47 -5.96 -8.01
CA ILE A 64 12.38 -4.81 -8.02
C ILE A 64 13.44 -5.02 -6.93
N ARG A 65 14.70 -5.20 -7.35
CA ARG A 65 15.81 -5.50 -6.44
C ARG A 65 16.38 -4.22 -5.86
N ASN A 66 15.66 -3.63 -4.94
CA ASN A 66 16.05 -2.39 -4.27
C ASN A 66 15.91 -2.59 -2.77
N LYS A 67 17.05 -2.58 -2.07
CA LYS A 67 17.07 -2.85 -0.63
C LYS A 67 16.20 -1.88 0.16
N LEU A 68 16.22 -0.61 -0.19
CA LEU A 68 15.42 0.39 0.51
C LEU A 68 13.91 0.09 0.41
N LYS A 69 13.46 -0.33 -0.78
CA LYS A 69 12.06 -0.66 -1.00
C LYS A 69 11.66 -1.96 -0.30
N ILE A 70 12.56 -2.95 -0.28
CA ILE A 70 12.32 -4.21 0.43
C ILE A 70 12.23 -3.94 1.94
N ASP A 71 13.18 -3.19 2.49
CA ASP A 71 13.17 -2.85 3.91
C ASP A 71 11.91 -2.06 4.26
N ALA A 72 11.49 -1.15 3.37
CA ALA A 72 10.26 -0.39 3.58
C ALA A 72 9.02 -1.29 3.61
N ALA A 73 8.97 -2.30 2.72
CA ALA A 73 7.85 -3.25 2.72
C ALA A 73 7.73 -3.99 4.04
N ILE A 74 8.87 -4.41 4.62
CA ILE A 74 8.89 -5.10 5.91
C ILE A 74 8.43 -4.15 7.03
N GLY A 75 8.95 -2.93 7.06
CA GLY A 75 8.54 -1.92 8.04
C GLY A 75 7.08 -1.56 7.91
N ASN A 76 6.60 -1.44 6.67
CA ASN A 76 5.18 -1.17 6.40
C ASN A 76 4.28 -2.31 6.88
N ALA A 77 4.74 -3.56 6.76
CA ALA A 77 4.00 -4.70 7.27
C ALA A 77 3.78 -4.59 8.78
N ARG A 78 4.83 -4.25 9.51
CA ARG A 78 4.75 -4.07 10.96
C ARG A 78 3.83 -2.92 11.33
N ALA A 79 3.94 -1.81 10.63
CA ALA A 79 3.07 -0.66 10.87
C ALA A 79 1.61 -0.97 10.51
N PHE A 80 1.39 -1.75 9.45
CA PHE A 80 0.07 -2.20 9.03
C PHE A 80 -0.61 -3.01 10.13
N LEU A 81 0.12 -3.94 10.73
CA LEU A 81 -0.39 -4.76 11.83
C LEU A 81 -0.79 -3.91 13.04
N LYS A 82 0.00 -2.89 13.35
CA LYS A 82 -0.34 -1.98 14.45
C LYS A 82 -1.61 -1.18 14.18
N VAL A 83 -1.80 -0.76 12.93
CA VAL A 83 -3.03 -0.07 12.53
C VAL A 83 -4.23 -1.01 12.67
N GLN A 84 -4.10 -2.25 12.23
CA GLN A 84 -5.18 -3.23 12.40
C GLN A 84 -5.52 -3.44 13.87
N GLU A 85 -4.51 -3.52 14.73
CA GLU A 85 -4.72 -3.69 16.15
C GLU A 85 -5.46 -2.50 16.78
N GLU A 86 -5.09 -1.28 16.39
CA GLU A 86 -5.66 -0.06 16.96
C GLU A 86 -7.07 0.23 16.43
N PHE A 87 -7.32 0.04 15.14
CA PHE A 87 -8.56 0.45 14.48
C PHE A 87 -9.48 -0.70 14.08
N GLY A 88 -9.05 -1.93 14.29
CA GLY A 88 -9.81 -3.12 13.88
C GLY A 88 -9.48 -3.58 12.48
N SER A 89 -9.18 -2.67 11.56
CA SER A 89 -8.73 -3.00 10.21
C SER A 89 -8.06 -1.77 9.60
N PHE A 90 -7.24 -2.01 8.59
CA PHE A 90 -6.62 -0.93 7.82
C PHE A 90 -7.70 -0.17 7.03
N ASP A 91 -8.66 -0.89 6.50
CA ASP A 91 -9.81 -0.31 5.78
C ASP A 91 -10.52 0.72 6.66
N ARG A 92 -10.85 0.37 7.89
CA ARG A 92 -11.49 1.29 8.84
C ARG A 92 -10.64 2.53 9.08
N TYR A 93 -9.35 2.34 9.25
CA TYR A 93 -8.43 3.45 9.48
C TYR A 93 -8.46 4.44 8.32
N VAL A 94 -8.32 3.96 7.10
CA VAL A 94 -8.32 4.84 5.92
C VAL A 94 -9.69 5.47 5.69
N TRP A 95 -10.75 4.69 5.93
CA TRP A 95 -12.13 5.17 5.75
C TRP A 95 -12.42 6.45 6.55
N ARG A 96 -11.79 6.62 7.69
CA ARG A 96 -11.93 7.83 8.49
C ARG A 96 -11.51 9.09 7.74
N PHE A 97 -10.54 8.98 6.86
CA PHE A 97 -10.06 10.09 6.03
C PHE A 97 -10.99 10.36 4.84
N VAL A 98 -11.86 9.42 4.53
CA VAL A 98 -12.86 9.57 3.48
C VAL A 98 -14.21 10.02 4.05
N ASP A 99 -14.26 10.30 5.36
CA ASP A 99 -15.45 10.74 6.09
C ASP A 99 -16.60 9.73 6.06
N GLY A 100 -16.27 8.44 5.98
CA GLY A 100 -17.26 7.37 6.05
C GLY A 100 -18.20 7.28 4.86
N ARG A 101 -17.84 7.83 3.71
CA ARG A 101 -18.68 7.74 2.51
C ARG A 101 -17.81 7.73 1.25
N PRO A 102 -18.25 7.01 0.20
CA PRO A 102 -17.53 7.00 -1.07
C PRO A 102 -17.48 8.39 -1.66
N ARG A 103 -16.33 8.75 -2.20
CA ARG A 103 -16.20 9.98 -2.94
C ARG A 103 -16.68 9.74 -4.35
N GLN A 104 -17.81 10.31 -4.68
CA GLN A 104 -18.29 10.30 -6.04
C GLN A 104 -17.84 11.59 -6.69
N ASN A 105 -16.68 11.54 -7.28
CA ASN A 105 -16.15 12.69 -7.97
C ASN A 105 -16.84 12.84 -9.31
N ALA A 106 -17.28 14.05 -9.60
CA ALA A 106 -17.90 14.38 -10.87
C ALA A 106 -16.86 14.56 -11.98
N TRP A 107 -15.69 13.96 -11.83
CA TRP A 107 -14.60 14.06 -12.80
C TRP A 107 -14.96 13.29 -14.07
N LYS A 108 -14.91 13.96 -15.19
CA LYS A 108 -15.28 13.37 -16.48
C LYS A 108 -14.11 12.72 -17.19
N THR A 109 -12.87 13.13 -16.87
CA THR A 109 -11.67 12.59 -17.47
C THR A 109 -10.60 12.45 -16.41
N HIS A 110 -9.59 11.61 -16.68
CA HIS A 110 -8.45 11.46 -15.78
C HIS A 110 -7.70 12.77 -15.56
N LYS A 111 -7.69 13.65 -16.54
CA LYS A 111 -7.00 14.94 -16.43
C LYS A 111 -7.63 15.86 -15.41
N GLN A 112 -8.90 15.63 -15.08
CA GLN A 112 -9.62 16.45 -14.10
C GLN A 112 -9.47 15.95 -12.68
N VAL A 113 -8.96 14.72 -12.50
CA VAL A 113 -8.78 14.15 -11.16
C VAL A 113 -7.49 14.70 -10.58
N PRO A 114 -7.54 15.43 -9.45
CA PRO A 114 -6.31 15.93 -8.84
C PRO A 114 -5.47 14.75 -8.32
N PRO A 115 -4.13 14.85 -8.39
CA PRO A 115 -3.27 13.77 -7.91
C PRO A 115 -3.23 13.67 -6.39
N LYS A 116 -3.74 14.65 -5.69
CA LYS A 116 -3.79 14.67 -4.23
C LYS A 116 -4.86 15.66 -3.75
N THR A 117 -5.27 15.49 -2.49
CA THR A 117 -6.26 16.34 -1.83
C THR A 117 -5.80 16.65 -0.41
N PRO A 118 -6.44 17.59 0.31
CA PRO A 118 -6.15 17.79 1.73
C PRO A 118 -6.32 16.50 2.55
N GLN A 119 -7.30 15.67 2.21
CA GLN A 119 -7.51 14.40 2.90
C GLN A 119 -6.36 13.42 2.63
N SER A 120 -5.87 13.33 1.39
CA SER A 120 -4.73 12.46 1.10
C SER A 120 -3.45 12.98 1.73
N ASP A 121 -3.27 14.30 1.85
CA ASP A 121 -2.15 14.88 2.57
C ASP A 121 -2.21 14.49 4.04
N ALA A 122 -3.40 14.57 4.65
CA ALA A 122 -3.58 14.19 6.06
C ALA A 122 -3.29 12.71 6.28
N LEU A 123 -3.78 11.84 5.39
CA LEU A 123 -3.51 10.41 5.47
C LEU A 123 -2.02 10.12 5.33
N SER A 124 -1.37 10.75 4.35
CA SER A 124 0.08 10.57 4.15
C SER A 124 0.87 10.96 5.40
N ASN A 125 0.55 12.12 5.98
CA ASN A 125 1.23 12.58 7.18
C ASN A 125 1.03 11.62 8.35
N ASP A 126 -0.19 11.12 8.54
CA ASP A 126 -0.47 10.19 9.63
C ASP A 126 0.23 8.85 9.43
N LEU A 127 0.21 8.32 8.21
CA LEU A 127 0.92 7.07 7.89
C LEU A 127 2.42 7.21 8.15
N GLN A 128 3.02 8.31 7.75
CA GLN A 128 4.45 8.55 8.00
C GLN A 128 4.77 8.61 9.49
N LYS A 129 3.91 9.23 10.28
CA LYS A 129 4.07 9.25 11.73
C LYS A 129 3.98 7.86 12.34
N ARG A 130 3.23 6.96 11.72
CA ARG A 130 3.08 5.57 12.16
C ARG A 130 4.19 4.66 11.66
N GLY A 131 5.16 5.20 10.92
CA GLY A 131 6.31 4.44 10.45
C GLY A 131 6.22 3.88 9.06
N PHE A 132 5.15 4.18 8.31
CA PHE A 132 5.08 3.78 6.91
C PHE A 132 6.04 4.61 6.06
N ARG A 133 6.53 3.99 5.00
CA ARG A 133 7.41 4.64 4.02
C ARG A 133 6.85 4.45 2.61
N PHE A 134 7.21 5.34 1.71
CA PHE A 134 6.71 5.38 0.33
C PHE A 134 5.19 5.53 0.30
N VAL A 135 4.68 6.39 1.16
CA VAL A 135 3.24 6.64 1.28
C VAL A 135 2.93 8.14 1.06
N GLY A 136 3.47 8.69 0.00
CA GLY A 136 3.20 10.08 -0.36
C GLY A 136 1.72 10.34 -0.64
N SER A 137 1.34 11.62 -0.69
CA SER A 137 -0.07 12.00 -0.84
C SER A 137 -0.72 11.46 -2.12
N THR A 138 0.04 11.38 -3.22
CA THR A 138 -0.48 10.83 -4.47
C THR A 138 -0.86 9.36 -4.34
N ILE A 139 -0.01 8.57 -3.68
CA ILE A 139 -0.30 7.16 -3.40
C ILE A 139 -1.50 7.05 -2.46
N CYS A 140 -1.55 7.90 -1.43
CA CYS A 140 -2.67 7.91 -0.49
C CYS A 140 -3.97 8.28 -1.17
N TYR A 141 -3.94 9.22 -2.10
CA TYR A 141 -5.12 9.57 -2.89
C TYR A 141 -5.64 8.35 -3.66
N ALA A 142 -4.74 7.63 -4.34
CA ALA A 142 -5.11 6.43 -5.08
C ALA A 142 -5.67 5.35 -4.14
N LEU A 143 -5.07 5.16 -2.98
CA LEU A 143 -5.56 4.22 -1.97
C LEU A 143 -6.97 4.58 -1.51
N MET A 144 -7.23 5.85 -1.23
CA MET A 144 -8.55 6.31 -0.81
C MET A 144 -9.60 6.07 -1.91
N GLN A 145 -9.22 6.24 -3.17
CA GLN A 145 -10.11 5.95 -4.29
C GLN A 145 -10.47 4.46 -4.34
N GLU A 146 -9.47 3.59 -4.17
CA GLU A 146 -9.71 2.14 -4.18
C GLU A 146 -10.60 1.70 -3.02
N ILE A 147 -10.32 2.21 -1.83
CA ILE A 147 -11.12 1.89 -0.64
C ILE A 147 -12.53 2.45 -0.80
N GLY A 148 -12.68 3.66 -1.33
CA GLY A 148 -13.97 4.25 -1.60
C GLY A 148 -14.82 3.38 -2.53
N ARG A 149 -14.20 2.85 -3.59
CA ARG A 149 -14.89 1.94 -4.51
C ARG A 149 -15.33 0.65 -3.85
N ALA A 150 -14.54 0.13 -2.93
CA ALA A 150 -14.87 -1.10 -2.22
C ALA A 150 -16.09 -0.95 -1.31
N HIS A 151 -16.44 0.29 -0.94
CA HIS A 151 -17.58 0.58 -0.07
C HIS A 151 -18.85 1.00 -0.82
N VAL A 152 -18.81 1.01 -2.14
CA VAL A 152 -19.97 1.38 -2.96
C VAL A 152 -20.96 0.22 -3.09
#